data_5509052c34b7f62eb8b03f1fd4f13560
#
_entry.id   5509052c34b7f62eb8b03f1fd4f13560
#
_cell.length_a   1.000
_cell.length_b   1.000
_cell.length_c   1.000
_cell.angle_alpha   90.00
_cell.angle_beta   90.00
_cell.angle_gamma   90.00
#
_symmetry.space_group_name_H-M   'P 1'
#
loop_
_entity.id
_entity.type
_entity.pdbx_description
1 polymer ?
#
loop_
_entity_poly.entity_id
_entity_poly.type
_entity_poly.pdbx_seq_one_letter_code
_entity_poly.pdbx_strand_id
1 'polypeptide(L)'
;MPIGRALAAGTLALLAAPALALEPPVNAGAAFLEAFEAACVPQRQSFEGTKANAVAEGWVAVGDDHHPELAALLEKSRAEMTDPDYPEWHGILAPYAQDIDGRPPYLIVLHFIAPGTANYIGCYLYDFDALDVIDPQLVTAFTGNPIARQSDQDGVKSYLWGPPPGLPGTGDVYLAHIADDSTTVAITGFSGLAIKFDTYEPGSGKGD
;
A
#
# COMPACT_ATOMS: atom_id res chain seq x y z
N MET A 1 49.70 -40.61 55.20
CA MET A 1 49.46 -39.22 54.70
C MET A 1 48.96 -39.31 53.27
N PRO A 2 47.70 -39.01 52.98
CA PRO A 2 47.28 -38.71 51.62
C PRO A 2 46.84 -37.30 51.53
N ILE A 3 47.34 -36.62 50.49
CA ILE A 3 47.08 -35.22 50.13
C ILE A 3 45.82 -35.18 49.27
N GLY A 4 44.75 -34.58 49.81
CA GLY A 4 43.50 -34.33 49.02
C GLY A 4 43.68 -33.14 48.08
N ARG A 5 43.40 -33.37 46.82
CA ARG A 5 43.23 -32.31 45.76
C ARG A 5 41.78 -31.91 45.70
N ALA A 6 41.48 -30.65 46.06
CA ALA A 6 40.19 -30.03 45.84
C ALA A 6 40.12 -29.53 44.38
N LEU A 7 39.14 -30.02 43.62
CA LEU A 7 38.75 -29.51 42.30
C LEU A 7 37.72 -28.37 42.48
N ALA A 8 38.10 -27.16 42.14
CA ALA A 8 37.16 -26.03 42.08
C ALA A 8 36.44 -26.06 40.74
N ALA A 9 35.13 -26.30 40.76
CA ALA A 9 34.26 -26.18 39.60
C ALA A 9 33.86 -24.71 39.40
N GLY A 10 34.43 -24.09 38.38
CA GLY A 10 34.07 -22.75 37.97
C GLY A 10 32.79 -22.78 37.10
N THR A 11 31.72 -22.25 37.62
CA THR A 11 30.47 -22.04 36.87
C THR A 11 30.61 -20.82 35.95
N LEU A 12 30.67 -21.03 34.63
CA LEU A 12 30.58 -19.96 33.64
C LEU A 12 29.11 -19.53 33.53
N ALA A 13 28.76 -18.36 34.03
CA ALA A 13 27.46 -17.74 33.78
C ALA A 13 27.49 -17.08 32.40
N LEU A 14 26.78 -17.66 31.42
CA LEU A 14 26.48 -17.00 30.17
C LEU A 14 25.49 -15.86 30.43
N LEU A 15 25.97 -14.64 30.32
CA LEU A 15 25.13 -13.44 30.26
C LEU A 15 24.49 -13.40 28.87
N ALA A 16 23.22 -13.76 28.76
CA ALA A 16 22.41 -13.50 27.58
C ALA A 16 22.20 -11.99 27.46
N ALA A 17 22.82 -11.37 26.46
CA ALA A 17 22.57 -9.98 26.13
C ALA A 17 21.11 -9.88 25.61
N PRO A 18 20.31 -8.88 26.07
CA PRO A 18 19.00 -8.65 25.51
C PRO A 18 19.17 -8.27 24.01
N ALA A 19 18.46 -8.96 23.12
CA ALA A 19 18.31 -8.54 21.75
C ALA A 19 17.59 -7.19 21.78
N LEU A 20 18.32 -6.13 21.41
CA LEU A 20 17.70 -4.83 21.12
C LEU A 20 16.82 -5.05 19.91
N ALA A 21 15.50 -5.05 20.12
CA ALA A 21 14.56 -4.90 19.03
C ALA A 21 14.93 -3.55 18.35
N LEU A 22 15.41 -3.59 17.11
CA LEU A 22 15.53 -2.39 16.29
C LEU A 22 14.10 -1.86 16.14
N GLU A 23 13.83 -0.72 16.78
CA GLU A 23 12.62 0.05 16.44
C GLU A 23 12.73 0.38 14.94
N PRO A 24 11.63 0.19 14.16
CA PRO A 24 11.64 0.57 12.76
C PRO A 24 11.99 2.07 12.66
N PRO A 25 12.79 2.46 11.66
CA PRO A 25 13.20 3.86 11.53
C PRO A 25 11.94 4.74 11.46
N VAL A 26 11.90 5.76 12.29
CA VAL A 26 10.78 6.73 12.43
C VAL A 26 10.35 7.35 11.10
N ASN A 27 11.15 7.20 10.04
CA ASN A 27 10.94 7.76 8.71
C ASN A 27 10.34 6.80 7.67
N ALA A 28 10.19 5.49 7.96
CA ALA A 28 9.73 4.53 6.94
C ALA A 28 8.32 4.87 6.42
N GLY A 29 7.44 5.36 7.28
CA GLY A 29 6.09 5.80 6.88
C GLY A 29 6.08 7.07 6.05
N ALA A 30 7.00 8.01 6.33
CA ALA A 30 7.13 9.24 5.55
C ALA A 30 7.63 8.94 4.12
N ALA A 31 8.67 8.11 3.98
CA ALA A 31 9.20 7.72 2.67
C ALA A 31 8.17 6.99 1.81
N PHE A 32 7.35 6.11 2.41
CA PHE A 32 6.24 5.43 1.73
C PHE A 32 5.20 6.43 1.22
N LEU A 33 4.79 7.39 2.06
CA LEU A 33 3.83 8.43 1.67
C LEU A 33 4.41 9.37 0.62
N GLU A 34 5.65 9.83 0.77
CA GLU A 34 6.34 10.68 -0.20
C GLU A 34 6.43 10.02 -1.59
N ALA A 35 6.73 8.71 -1.63
CA ALA A 35 6.75 7.95 -2.88
C ALA A 35 5.36 7.86 -3.52
N PHE A 36 4.31 7.65 -2.72
CA PHE A 36 2.93 7.70 -3.19
C PHE A 36 2.55 9.07 -3.74
N GLU A 37 2.84 10.14 -3.01
CA GLU A 37 2.56 11.51 -3.46
C GLU A 37 3.28 11.84 -4.76
N ALA A 38 4.58 11.55 -4.85
CA ALA A 38 5.38 11.83 -6.03
C ALA A 38 4.88 11.09 -7.27
N ALA A 39 4.54 9.80 -7.13
CA ALA A 39 4.07 8.99 -8.24
C ALA A 39 2.63 9.29 -8.66
N CYS A 40 1.72 9.49 -7.69
CA CYS A 40 0.28 9.49 -7.93
C CYS A 40 -0.31 10.89 -8.15
N VAL A 41 0.21 11.94 -7.48
CA VAL A 41 -0.48 13.24 -7.44
C VAL A 41 -0.34 14.07 -8.72
N PRO A 42 0.85 14.23 -9.35
CA PRO A 42 1.05 15.23 -10.40
C PRO A 42 0.18 15.02 -11.64
N GLN A 43 -0.04 13.78 -12.05
CA GLN A 43 -0.75 13.41 -13.29
C GLN A 43 -2.01 12.58 -13.01
N ARG A 44 -2.57 12.63 -11.82
CA ARG A 44 -3.63 11.75 -11.30
C ARG A 44 -4.89 11.65 -12.17
N GLN A 45 -5.16 12.65 -13.01
CA GLN A 45 -6.33 12.69 -13.90
C GLN A 45 -6.05 12.12 -15.30
N SER A 46 -4.89 11.48 -15.50
CA SER A 46 -4.50 10.87 -16.78
C SER A 46 -3.81 9.54 -16.52
N PHE A 47 -4.39 8.44 -17.01
CA PHE A 47 -3.79 7.11 -16.86
C PHE A 47 -2.37 7.06 -17.43
N GLU A 48 -2.18 7.50 -18.69
CA GLU A 48 -0.87 7.53 -19.32
C GLU A 48 0.06 8.55 -18.67
N GLY A 49 -0.48 9.67 -18.19
CA GLY A 49 0.29 10.67 -17.45
C GLY A 49 0.80 10.14 -16.12
N THR A 50 -0.03 9.44 -15.34
CA THR A 50 0.37 8.83 -14.05
C THR A 50 1.42 7.74 -14.26
N LYS A 51 1.27 6.89 -15.28
CA LYS A 51 2.28 5.89 -15.67
C LYS A 51 3.62 6.52 -16.04
N ALA A 52 3.59 7.57 -16.88
CA ALA A 52 4.80 8.28 -17.28
C ALA A 52 5.49 8.97 -16.09
N ASN A 53 4.69 9.55 -15.19
CA ASN A 53 5.20 10.17 -13.97
C ASN A 53 5.83 9.12 -13.02
N ALA A 54 5.19 7.97 -12.84
CA ALA A 54 5.76 6.88 -12.03
C ALA A 54 7.14 6.47 -12.56
N VAL A 55 7.30 6.30 -13.88
CA VAL A 55 8.59 5.98 -14.49
C VAL A 55 9.61 7.11 -14.27
N ALA A 56 9.20 8.37 -14.37
CA ALA A 56 10.07 9.53 -14.10
C ALA A 56 10.57 9.60 -12.65
N GLU A 57 9.73 9.13 -11.70
CA GLU A 57 10.06 9.01 -10.27
C GLU A 57 10.83 7.73 -9.93
N GLY A 58 11.26 6.95 -10.94
CA GLY A 58 12.13 5.77 -10.76
C GLY A 58 11.41 4.44 -10.58
N TRP A 59 10.09 4.40 -10.74
CA TRP A 59 9.32 3.16 -10.71
C TRP A 59 9.57 2.33 -11.97
N VAL A 60 9.79 1.03 -11.81
CA VAL A 60 10.04 0.08 -12.90
C VAL A 60 8.80 -0.77 -13.10
N ALA A 61 8.29 -0.83 -14.35
CA ALA A 61 7.18 -1.69 -14.69
C ALA A 61 7.55 -3.16 -14.48
N VAL A 62 6.65 -3.93 -13.85
CA VAL A 62 6.86 -5.34 -13.52
C VAL A 62 5.73 -6.20 -14.11
N GLY A 63 6.01 -7.52 -14.24
CA GLY A 63 4.98 -8.48 -14.57
C GLY A 63 4.04 -8.75 -13.38
N ASP A 64 2.85 -9.25 -13.67
CA ASP A 64 1.85 -9.59 -12.65
C ASP A 64 2.37 -10.63 -11.65
N ASP A 65 3.26 -11.51 -12.09
CA ASP A 65 3.86 -12.59 -11.31
C ASP A 65 5.14 -12.19 -10.54
N HIS A 66 5.45 -10.89 -10.50
CA HIS A 66 6.65 -10.39 -9.83
C HIS A 66 6.66 -10.69 -8.31
N HIS A 67 5.47 -10.75 -7.69
CA HIS A 67 5.27 -11.15 -6.30
C HIS A 67 3.97 -11.97 -6.17
N PRO A 68 3.91 -13.03 -5.35
CA PRO A 68 2.70 -13.85 -5.20
C PRO A 68 1.45 -13.07 -4.78
N GLU A 69 1.57 -12.15 -3.83
CA GLU A 69 0.43 -11.32 -3.40
C GLU A 69 0.03 -10.29 -4.45
N LEU A 70 0.99 -9.74 -5.21
CA LEU A 70 0.68 -8.90 -6.35
C LEU A 70 -0.15 -9.66 -7.39
N ALA A 71 0.24 -10.90 -7.71
CA ALA A 71 -0.50 -11.75 -8.64
C ALA A 71 -1.93 -11.99 -8.17
N ALA A 72 -2.12 -12.38 -6.91
CA ALA A 72 -3.44 -12.63 -6.32
C ALA A 72 -4.31 -11.37 -6.29
N LEU A 73 -3.74 -10.23 -5.89
CA LEU A 73 -4.42 -8.93 -5.87
C LEU A 73 -4.88 -8.51 -7.26
N LEU A 74 -4.00 -8.62 -8.28
CA LEU A 74 -4.32 -8.23 -9.66
C LEU A 74 -5.37 -9.14 -10.29
N GLU A 75 -5.27 -10.47 -10.07
CA GLU A 75 -6.28 -11.43 -10.54
C GLU A 75 -7.66 -11.08 -9.96
N LYS A 76 -7.73 -10.86 -8.66
CA LYS A 76 -8.96 -10.51 -7.96
C LYS A 76 -9.51 -9.16 -8.43
N SER A 77 -8.66 -8.14 -8.53
CA SER A 77 -9.08 -6.82 -9.00
C SER A 77 -9.67 -6.89 -10.42
N ARG A 78 -9.09 -7.68 -11.32
CA ARG A 78 -9.65 -7.89 -12.66
C ARG A 78 -11.02 -8.58 -12.61
N ALA A 79 -11.18 -9.57 -11.75
CA ALA A 79 -12.47 -10.25 -11.59
C ALA A 79 -13.56 -9.30 -11.07
N GLU A 80 -13.22 -8.41 -10.14
CA GLU A 80 -14.15 -7.41 -9.57
C GLU A 80 -14.51 -6.27 -10.56
N MET A 81 -13.65 -6.00 -11.54
CA MET A 81 -13.89 -4.99 -12.58
C MET A 81 -14.69 -5.50 -13.78
N THR A 82 -15.12 -6.74 -13.76
CA THR A 82 -15.99 -7.31 -14.80
C THR A 82 -17.40 -7.47 -14.26
N ASP A 83 -18.39 -6.97 -14.99
CA ASP A 83 -19.81 -7.10 -14.66
C ASP A 83 -20.53 -7.75 -15.85
N PRO A 84 -21.20 -8.91 -15.68
CA PRO A 84 -21.93 -9.55 -16.77
C PRO A 84 -23.09 -8.71 -17.34
N ASP A 85 -23.63 -7.79 -16.53
CA ASP A 85 -24.68 -6.87 -16.96
C ASP A 85 -24.14 -5.66 -17.75
N TYR A 86 -22.81 -5.40 -17.61
CA TYR A 86 -22.10 -4.30 -18.29
C TYR A 86 -20.80 -4.83 -18.90
N PRO A 87 -20.87 -5.68 -19.95
CA PRO A 87 -19.69 -6.35 -20.51
C PRO A 87 -18.66 -5.40 -21.14
N GLU A 88 -19.04 -4.15 -21.41
CA GLU A 88 -18.15 -3.11 -21.88
C GLU A 88 -17.31 -2.46 -20.76
N TRP A 89 -17.66 -2.69 -19.48
CA TRP A 89 -16.88 -2.20 -18.35
C TRP A 89 -15.63 -3.05 -18.16
N HIS A 90 -14.51 -2.42 -18.03
CA HIS A 90 -13.24 -3.13 -17.81
C HIS A 90 -12.20 -2.25 -17.15
N GLY A 91 -11.23 -2.90 -16.49
CA GLY A 91 -10.09 -2.24 -15.87
C GLY A 91 -8.77 -2.62 -16.54
N ILE A 92 -7.89 -1.64 -16.68
CA ILE A 92 -6.49 -1.82 -17.09
C ILE A 92 -5.62 -1.57 -15.87
N LEU A 93 -4.81 -2.54 -15.48
CA LEU A 93 -3.89 -2.46 -14.34
C LEU A 93 -2.45 -2.41 -14.84
N ALA A 94 -1.68 -1.45 -14.37
CA ALA A 94 -0.26 -1.29 -14.68
C ALA A 94 0.56 -1.35 -13.37
N PRO A 95 1.18 -2.49 -13.04
CA PRO A 95 1.97 -2.65 -11.86
C PRO A 95 3.42 -2.18 -12.05
N TYR A 96 3.99 -1.59 -11.01
CA TYR A 96 5.37 -1.12 -10.91
C TYR A 96 5.95 -1.53 -9.57
N ALA A 97 7.28 -1.61 -9.48
CA ALA A 97 8.02 -1.78 -8.25
C ALA A 97 9.16 -0.76 -8.14
N GLN A 98 9.51 -0.38 -6.91
CA GLN A 98 10.67 0.45 -6.61
C GLN A 98 11.21 0.02 -5.25
N ASP A 99 12.53 0.08 -5.03
CA ASP A 99 13.09 -0.09 -3.70
C ASP A 99 12.94 1.22 -2.92
N ILE A 100 12.28 1.16 -1.77
CA ILE A 100 12.15 2.27 -0.83
C ILE A 100 12.67 1.80 0.52
N ASP A 101 13.83 2.32 0.92
CA ASP A 101 14.48 1.96 2.19
C ASP A 101 14.71 0.44 2.36
N GLY A 102 15.08 -0.26 1.27
CA GLY A 102 15.36 -1.70 1.27
C GLY A 102 14.13 -2.59 1.24
N ARG A 103 12.95 -2.04 0.98
CA ARG A 103 11.69 -2.77 0.75
C ARG A 103 11.15 -2.44 -0.63
N PRO A 104 10.63 -3.43 -1.37
CA PRO A 104 10.05 -3.21 -2.69
C PRO A 104 8.52 -3.03 -2.61
N PRO A 105 7.98 -1.83 -2.31
CA PRO A 105 6.55 -1.60 -2.47
C PRO A 105 6.14 -1.70 -3.94
N TYR A 106 4.85 -1.92 -4.15
CA TYR A 106 4.22 -2.06 -5.47
C TYR A 106 3.22 -0.95 -5.73
N LEU A 107 3.47 -0.19 -6.78
CA LEU A 107 2.53 0.82 -7.28
C LEU A 107 1.65 0.17 -8.35
N ILE A 108 0.34 0.34 -8.24
CA ILE A 108 -0.62 -0.08 -9.26
C ILE A 108 -1.35 1.16 -9.76
N VAL A 109 -1.21 1.46 -11.05
CA VAL A 109 -2.02 2.47 -11.73
C VAL A 109 -3.17 1.76 -12.43
N LEU A 110 -4.39 2.14 -12.07
CA LEU A 110 -5.63 1.58 -12.62
C LEU A 110 -6.27 2.59 -13.58
N HIS A 111 -6.78 2.11 -14.71
CA HIS A 111 -7.78 2.83 -15.50
C HIS A 111 -9.06 1.99 -15.57
N PHE A 112 -10.12 2.44 -14.93
CA PHE A 112 -11.43 1.82 -15.04
C PHE A 112 -12.27 2.56 -16.07
N ILE A 113 -12.71 1.83 -17.08
CA ILE A 113 -13.47 2.33 -18.22
C ILE A 113 -14.90 1.82 -18.10
N ALA A 114 -15.84 2.75 -17.95
CA ALA A 114 -17.26 2.48 -17.80
C ALA A 114 -18.07 3.37 -18.76
N PRO A 115 -18.22 2.97 -20.04
CA PRO A 115 -18.92 3.74 -21.05
C PRO A 115 -20.31 4.18 -20.60
N GLY A 116 -20.65 5.44 -20.80
CA GLY A 116 -21.93 6.03 -20.40
C GLY A 116 -22.01 6.46 -18.93
N THR A 117 -20.94 6.27 -18.16
CA THR A 117 -20.75 6.79 -16.80
C THR A 117 -19.44 7.61 -16.74
N ALA A 118 -18.81 7.74 -15.58
CA ALA A 118 -17.50 8.35 -15.45
C ALA A 118 -16.42 7.27 -15.41
N ASN A 119 -15.36 7.41 -16.22
CA ASN A 119 -14.13 6.65 -16.04
C ASN A 119 -13.35 7.19 -14.85
N TYR A 120 -12.51 6.34 -14.25
CA TYR A 120 -11.62 6.82 -13.20
C TYR A 120 -10.25 6.16 -13.26
N ILE A 121 -9.29 6.89 -12.72
CA ILE A 121 -7.90 6.48 -12.62
C ILE A 121 -7.62 6.25 -11.14
N GLY A 122 -7.25 5.03 -10.79
CA GLY A 122 -6.79 4.65 -9.46
C GLY A 122 -5.27 4.72 -9.39
N CYS A 123 -4.75 5.15 -8.24
CA CYS A 123 -3.34 5.05 -7.92
C CYS A 123 -3.21 4.47 -6.52
N TYR A 124 -2.58 3.29 -6.44
CA TYR A 124 -2.55 2.46 -5.25
C TYR A 124 -1.12 2.02 -4.96
N LEU A 125 -0.65 2.24 -3.75
CA LEU A 125 0.67 1.80 -3.31
C LEU A 125 0.51 0.74 -2.22
N TYR A 126 1.20 -0.39 -2.39
CA TYR A 126 1.18 -1.54 -1.49
C TYR A 126 2.59 -1.85 -0.99
N ASP A 127 2.72 -2.17 0.29
CA ASP A 127 3.91 -2.77 0.91
C ASP A 127 3.45 -4.06 1.60
N PHE A 128 3.64 -5.21 0.94
CA PHE A 128 3.19 -6.52 1.42
C PHE A 128 3.97 -7.00 2.65
N ASP A 129 5.20 -6.50 2.85
CA ASP A 129 6.05 -6.84 3.98
C ASP A 129 5.89 -5.87 5.17
N ALA A 130 4.98 -4.90 5.09
CA ALA A 130 4.74 -3.97 6.18
C ALA A 130 4.08 -4.66 7.38
N LEU A 131 4.66 -4.49 8.56
CA LEU A 131 4.18 -5.13 9.80
C LEU A 131 3.12 -4.32 10.55
N ASP A 132 2.91 -3.05 10.18
CA ASP A 132 1.90 -2.17 10.80
C ASP A 132 1.54 -1.02 9.84
N VAL A 133 0.48 -0.30 10.19
CA VAL A 133 0.08 0.93 9.49
C VAL A 133 1.08 2.07 9.78
N ILE A 134 1.30 2.94 8.81
CA ILE A 134 2.04 4.20 9.02
C ILE A 134 1.24 5.16 9.90
N ASP A 135 1.89 6.19 10.47
CA ASP A 135 1.18 7.21 11.24
C ASP A 135 0.09 7.89 10.40
N PRO A 136 -1.21 7.73 10.75
CA PRO A 136 -2.30 8.36 10.00
C PRO A 136 -2.25 9.89 9.97
N GLN A 137 -1.50 10.53 10.87
CA GLN A 137 -1.33 11.99 10.87
C GLN A 137 -0.52 12.47 9.65
N LEU A 138 0.37 11.65 9.10
CA LEU A 138 1.05 11.95 7.84
C LEU A 138 0.03 12.10 6.70
N VAL A 139 -0.92 11.15 6.59
CA VAL A 139 -1.98 11.20 5.57
C VAL A 139 -2.97 12.33 5.85
N THR A 140 -3.24 12.65 7.13
CA THR A 140 -4.04 13.82 7.51
C THR A 140 -3.37 15.14 7.01
N ALA A 141 -2.05 15.25 7.14
CA ALA A 141 -1.31 16.41 6.63
C ALA A 141 -1.34 16.47 5.09
N PHE A 142 -1.16 15.33 4.41
CA PHE A 142 -1.25 15.22 2.95
C PHE A 142 -2.63 15.60 2.42
N THR A 143 -3.69 15.02 2.99
CA THR A 143 -5.06 15.29 2.52
C THR A 143 -5.60 16.66 2.89
N GLY A 144 -5.09 17.27 3.96
CA GLY A 144 -5.64 18.48 4.54
C GLY A 144 -7.02 18.30 5.21
N ASN A 145 -7.46 17.06 5.39
CA ASN A 145 -8.74 16.70 5.99
C ASN A 145 -8.54 15.88 7.28
N PRO A 146 -9.43 16.00 8.28
CA PRO A 146 -9.44 15.06 9.39
C PRO A 146 -9.86 13.66 8.93
N ILE A 147 -9.51 12.63 9.71
CA ILE A 147 -9.98 11.26 9.51
C ILE A 147 -11.51 11.25 9.59
N ALA A 148 -12.16 10.82 8.49
CA ALA A 148 -13.61 10.72 8.41
C ALA A 148 -14.13 9.40 9.00
N ARG A 149 -13.36 8.32 8.86
CA ARG A 149 -13.69 7.00 9.42
C ARG A 149 -12.41 6.26 9.75
N GLN A 150 -12.45 5.48 10.82
CA GLN A 150 -11.38 4.55 11.19
C GLN A 150 -11.98 3.25 11.72
N SER A 151 -11.26 2.15 11.56
CA SER A 151 -11.57 0.83 12.11
C SER A 151 -10.29 0.12 12.52
N ASP A 152 -10.38 -0.66 13.61
CA ASP A 152 -9.32 -1.58 14.07
C ASP A 152 -10.04 -2.86 14.53
N GLN A 153 -10.18 -3.82 13.63
CA GLN A 153 -10.92 -5.06 13.86
C GLN A 153 -10.33 -6.21 13.05
N ASP A 154 -10.30 -7.40 13.63
CA ASP A 154 -9.93 -8.65 12.95
C ASP A 154 -8.57 -8.61 12.23
N GLY A 155 -7.58 -7.91 12.82
CA GLY A 155 -6.26 -7.72 12.23
C GLY A 155 -6.24 -6.70 11.08
N VAL A 156 -7.29 -5.90 10.91
CA VAL A 156 -7.35 -4.83 9.90
C VAL A 156 -7.42 -3.47 10.59
N LYS A 157 -6.40 -2.64 10.37
CA LYS A 157 -6.43 -1.20 10.71
C LYS A 157 -6.73 -0.42 9.44
N SER A 158 -7.77 0.41 9.46
CA SER A 158 -8.13 1.20 8.28
C SER A 158 -8.57 2.61 8.62
N TYR A 159 -8.26 3.53 7.71
CA TYR A 159 -8.56 4.94 7.83
C TYR A 159 -9.06 5.48 6.49
N LEU A 160 -10.04 6.37 6.56
CA LEU A 160 -10.62 7.04 5.39
C LEU A 160 -10.61 8.54 5.63
N TRP A 161 -10.16 9.27 4.63
CA TRP A 161 -10.29 10.73 4.54
C TRP A 161 -11.20 11.07 3.37
N GLY A 162 -12.00 12.11 3.51
CA GLY A 162 -12.79 12.64 2.40
C GLY A 162 -11.90 13.24 1.29
N PRO A 163 -12.50 13.63 0.17
CA PRO A 163 -11.77 14.17 -0.98
C PRO A 163 -10.86 15.32 -0.57
N PRO A 164 -9.54 15.27 -0.89
CA PRO A 164 -8.61 16.33 -0.52
C PRO A 164 -8.95 17.64 -1.22
N PRO A 165 -9.14 18.77 -0.49
CA PRO A 165 -9.51 20.05 -1.10
C PRO A 165 -8.42 20.60 -2.03
N GLY A 166 -7.14 20.22 -1.80
CA GLY A 166 -6.02 20.58 -2.67
C GLY A 166 -5.92 19.76 -3.96
N LEU A 167 -6.70 18.68 -4.10
CA LEU A 167 -6.65 17.73 -5.22
C LEU A 167 -8.03 17.57 -5.88
N PRO A 168 -8.54 18.59 -6.58
CA PRO A 168 -9.88 18.54 -7.18
C PRO A 168 -10.02 17.35 -8.14
N GLY A 169 -11.20 16.71 -8.14
CA GLY A 169 -11.51 15.51 -8.92
C GLY A 169 -11.01 14.21 -8.30
N THR A 170 -10.29 14.27 -7.18
CA THR A 170 -9.88 13.08 -6.41
C THR A 170 -11.01 12.66 -5.48
N GLY A 171 -11.24 11.36 -5.36
CA GLY A 171 -12.15 10.77 -4.39
C GLY A 171 -11.54 10.69 -2.99
N ASP A 172 -12.11 9.82 -2.16
CA ASP A 172 -11.61 9.56 -0.82
C ASP A 172 -10.19 8.96 -0.85
N VAL A 173 -9.38 9.30 0.16
CA VAL A 173 -8.08 8.65 0.40
C VAL A 173 -8.27 7.56 1.44
N TYR A 174 -7.77 6.37 1.15
CA TYR A 174 -7.87 5.20 2.00
C TYR A 174 -6.49 4.67 2.37
N LEU A 175 -6.25 4.44 3.65
CA LEU A 175 -5.06 3.80 4.21
C LEU A 175 -5.51 2.56 4.98
N ALA A 176 -4.87 1.41 4.74
CA ALA A 176 -5.12 0.21 5.52
C ALA A 176 -3.86 -0.62 5.72
N HIS A 177 -3.84 -1.35 6.83
CA HIS A 177 -2.93 -2.46 7.06
C HIS A 177 -3.75 -3.70 7.39
N ILE A 178 -3.40 -4.83 6.78
CA ILE A 178 -4.02 -6.14 6.98
C ILE A 178 -2.96 -7.08 7.52
N ALA A 179 -3.14 -7.59 8.73
CA ALA A 179 -2.22 -8.56 9.31
C ALA A 179 -2.27 -9.90 8.56
N ASP A 180 -1.15 -10.60 8.46
CA ASP A 180 -1.00 -11.86 7.69
C ASP A 180 -1.97 -12.96 8.13
N ASP A 181 -2.35 -12.96 9.42
CA ASP A 181 -3.27 -13.92 10.01
C ASP A 181 -4.74 -13.48 9.94
N SER A 182 -5.04 -12.31 9.36
CA SER A 182 -6.40 -11.81 9.20
C SER A 182 -7.18 -12.65 8.18
N THR A 183 -8.45 -12.94 8.50
CA THR A 183 -9.38 -13.57 7.55
C THR A 183 -9.65 -12.70 6.33
N THR A 184 -9.36 -11.40 6.42
CA THR A 184 -9.51 -10.43 5.33
C THR A 184 -8.53 -10.68 4.19
N VAL A 185 -7.36 -11.30 4.44
CA VAL A 185 -6.39 -11.68 3.39
C VAL A 185 -7.05 -12.55 2.30
N ALA A 186 -7.88 -13.52 2.69
CA ALA A 186 -8.63 -14.34 1.73
C ALA A 186 -9.63 -13.54 0.89
N ILE A 187 -10.12 -12.41 1.44
CA ILE A 187 -11.07 -11.51 0.77
C ILE A 187 -10.34 -10.54 -0.15
N THR A 188 -9.23 -9.96 0.25
CA THR A 188 -8.52 -8.90 -0.48
C THR A 188 -7.45 -9.42 -1.43
N GLY A 189 -6.88 -10.60 -1.14
CA GLY A 189 -5.77 -11.18 -1.88
C GLY A 189 -4.39 -10.69 -1.43
N PHE A 190 -4.30 -9.85 -0.38
CA PHE A 190 -3.02 -9.36 0.14
C PHE A 190 -3.04 -9.15 1.65
N SER A 191 -1.85 -9.18 2.27
CA SER A 191 -1.53 -8.67 3.60
C SER A 191 -0.65 -7.41 3.51
N GLY A 192 -0.33 -6.78 4.65
CA GLY A 192 0.52 -5.60 4.70
C GLY A 192 -0.22 -4.27 4.53
N LEU A 193 0.49 -3.26 4.04
CA LEU A 193 0.06 -1.86 3.98
C LEU A 193 -0.43 -1.47 2.59
N ALA A 194 -1.50 -0.68 2.53
CA ALA A 194 -1.98 -0.07 1.31
C ALA A 194 -2.42 1.37 1.53
N ILE A 195 -2.05 2.26 0.61
CA ILE A 195 -2.66 3.60 0.46
C ILE A 195 -3.19 3.77 -0.95
N LYS A 196 -4.36 4.38 -1.10
CA LYS A 196 -4.99 4.54 -2.40
C LYS A 196 -5.93 5.74 -2.48
N PHE A 197 -6.08 6.25 -3.69
CA PHE A 197 -7.20 7.10 -4.11
C PHE A 197 -7.60 6.82 -5.56
N ASP A 198 -8.80 7.25 -5.91
CA ASP A 198 -9.29 7.29 -7.27
C ASP A 198 -9.54 8.73 -7.71
N THR A 199 -9.39 8.99 -9.00
CA THR A 199 -9.63 10.32 -9.60
C THR A 199 -10.51 10.15 -10.83
N TYR A 200 -11.53 10.99 -10.98
CA TYR A 200 -12.36 10.99 -12.18
C TYR A 200 -11.58 11.51 -13.38
N GLU A 201 -11.66 10.77 -14.48
CA GLU A 201 -11.05 11.18 -15.74
C GLU A 201 -11.86 12.35 -16.37
N PRO A 202 -11.21 13.51 -16.63
CA PRO A 202 -11.91 14.68 -17.18
C PRO A 202 -12.59 14.37 -18.51
N GLY A 203 -13.86 14.76 -18.64
CA GLY A 203 -14.63 14.60 -19.87
C GLY A 203 -15.19 13.19 -20.13
N SER A 204 -14.99 12.25 -19.19
CA SER A 204 -15.51 10.87 -19.34
C SER A 204 -16.96 10.71 -18.83
N GLY A 205 -17.52 11.66 -18.10
CA GLY A 205 -18.91 11.63 -17.65
C GLY A 205 -19.92 11.84 -18.76
N LYS A 206 -21.19 11.48 -18.54
CA LYS A 206 -22.28 11.95 -19.41
C LYS A 206 -22.20 13.46 -19.43
N GLY A 207 -21.95 14.02 -20.61
CA GLY A 207 -21.98 15.47 -20.81
C GLY A 207 -23.28 16.03 -20.24
N ASP A 208 -23.14 17.09 -19.47
CA ASP A 208 -24.25 17.92 -18.98
C ASP A 208 -25.12 18.42 -20.13
#